data_3fd48b28272af6cd0c1dfbc585023d8f
#
_entry.id   3fd48b28272af6cd0c1dfbc585023d8f
#
_cell.length_a   1.000
_cell.length_b   1.000
_cell.length_c   1.000
_cell.angle_alpha   90.00
_cell.angle_beta   90.00
_cell.angle_gamma   90.00
#
_symmetry.space_group_name_H-M   'P 1'
#
loop_
_entity.id
_entity.type
_entity.pdbx_description
1 polymer ?
#
loop_
_entity_poly.entity_id
_entity_poly.type
_entity_poly.pdbx_seq_one_letter_code
_entity_poly.pdbx_strand_id
1 'polypeptide(L)'
;MKFKDFVALYIKDADPRLRETTLANKRYLFNKKVLPYFGEMPINAIKPTDIRNWQNELIHYRRPNGKCYSPTYLRTINNQLTAAFNFAVKFYGLRENPCHKAGTMGKKNADEMLFWTNE
;
A
#
# COMPACT_ATOMS: atom_id res chain seq x y z
N MET A 1 8.64 7.09 15.53
CA MET A 1 8.74 7.62 14.15
C MET A 1 7.39 7.57 13.49
N LYS A 2 6.96 8.69 12.94
CA LYS A 2 5.72 8.71 12.18
C LYS A 2 5.93 8.08 10.82
N PHE A 3 4.87 7.50 10.28
CA PHE A 3 4.97 6.81 8.99
C PHE A 3 5.46 7.74 7.87
N LYS A 4 5.02 9.00 7.88
CA LYS A 4 5.49 9.96 6.88
C LYS A 4 7.00 10.16 6.91
N ASP A 5 7.58 10.16 8.10
CA ASP A 5 9.04 10.30 8.24
C ASP A 5 9.74 9.06 7.72
N PHE A 6 9.17 7.89 8.01
CA PHE A 6 9.70 6.63 7.49
C PHE A 6 9.64 6.60 5.95
N VAL A 7 8.52 7.02 5.36
CA VAL A 7 8.37 7.03 3.91
C VAL A 7 9.40 7.94 3.26
N ALA A 8 9.70 9.08 3.87
CA ALA A 8 10.74 9.97 3.36
C ALA A 8 12.08 9.26 3.30
N LEU A 9 12.43 8.51 4.34
CA LEU A 9 13.67 7.73 4.37
C LEU A 9 13.66 6.59 3.35
N TYR A 10 12.53 5.92 3.23
CA TYR A 10 12.37 4.82 2.29
C TYR A 10 12.56 5.30 0.85
N ILE A 11 11.94 6.42 0.50
CA ILE A 11 12.07 6.99 -0.85
C ILE A 11 13.49 7.48 -1.09
N LYS A 12 14.11 8.09 -0.09
CA LYS A 12 15.49 8.54 -0.20
C LYS A 12 16.44 7.38 -0.49
N ASP A 13 16.22 6.23 0.17
CA ASP A 13 17.02 5.03 -0.08
C ASP A 13 16.78 4.49 -1.49
N ALA A 14 15.56 4.60 -2.00
CA ALA A 14 15.22 4.09 -3.32
C ALA A 14 15.73 4.97 -4.46
N ASP A 15 15.98 6.25 -4.18
CA ASP A 15 16.36 7.23 -5.19
C ASP A 15 17.51 6.75 -6.10
N PRO A 16 18.67 6.32 -5.56
CA PRO A 16 19.76 5.89 -6.43
C PRO A 16 19.55 4.53 -7.10
N ARG A 17 18.49 3.81 -6.71
CA ARG A 17 18.24 2.45 -7.19
C ARG A 17 17.13 2.37 -8.24
N LEU A 18 16.33 3.42 -8.38
CA LEU A 18 15.17 3.42 -9.26
C LEU A 18 15.31 4.47 -10.34
N ARG A 19 14.64 4.23 -11.47
CA ARG A 19 14.56 5.22 -12.52
C ARG A 19 13.73 6.40 -12.02
N GLU A 20 14.01 7.57 -12.56
CA GLU A 20 13.34 8.80 -12.19
C GLU A 20 11.81 8.68 -12.30
N THR A 21 11.33 8.06 -13.40
CA THR A 21 9.89 7.88 -13.62
C THR A 21 9.27 6.99 -12.55
N THR A 22 9.94 5.87 -12.24
CA THR A 22 9.46 4.94 -11.24
C THR A 22 9.44 5.59 -9.87
N LEU A 23 10.47 6.36 -9.54
CA LEU A 23 10.55 7.04 -8.28
C LEU A 23 9.47 8.11 -8.15
N ALA A 24 9.18 8.85 -9.22
CA ALA A 24 8.14 9.86 -9.22
C ALA A 24 6.76 9.22 -8.99
N ASN A 25 6.50 8.08 -9.62
CA ASN A 25 5.26 7.35 -9.42
C ASN A 25 5.12 6.85 -7.98
N LYS A 26 6.21 6.35 -7.42
CA LYS A 26 6.21 5.88 -6.03
C LYS A 26 5.90 7.04 -5.07
N ARG A 27 6.53 8.19 -5.27
CA ARG A 27 6.26 9.37 -4.46
C ARG A 27 4.80 9.79 -4.58
N TYR A 28 4.28 9.79 -5.79
CA TYR A 28 2.89 10.19 -6.02
C TYR A 28 1.93 9.28 -5.26
N LEU A 29 2.11 7.97 -5.39
CA LEU A 29 1.24 7.01 -4.71
C LEU A 29 1.27 7.19 -3.19
N PHE A 30 2.46 7.32 -2.61
CA PHE A 30 2.55 7.50 -1.17
C PHE A 30 1.96 8.85 -0.73
N ASN A 31 2.27 9.92 -1.44
CA ASN A 31 1.80 11.25 -1.04
C ASN A 31 0.29 11.41 -1.19
N LYS A 32 -0.31 10.78 -2.18
CA LYS A 32 -1.73 10.99 -2.49
C LYS A 32 -2.64 9.91 -1.92
N LYS A 33 -2.15 8.67 -1.78
CA LYS A 33 -3.00 7.55 -1.43
C LYS A 33 -2.68 6.92 -0.07
N VAL A 34 -1.50 7.11 0.45
CA VAL A 34 -1.06 6.45 1.68
C VAL A 34 -0.89 7.43 2.83
N LEU A 35 -0.13 8.48 2.63
CA LEU A 35 0.19 9.43 3.71
C LEU A 35 -1.02 10.20 4.24
N PRO A 36 -2.04 10.56 3.44
CA PRO A 36 -3.23 11.19 4.02
C PRO A 36 -3.91 10.35 5.08
N TYR A 37 -3.75 9.03 5.02
CA TYR A 37 -4.33 8.12 5.98
C TYR A 37 -3.35 7.75 7.09
N PHE A 38 -2.13 7.35 6.74
CA PHE A 38 -1.18 6.80 7.70
C PHE A 38 -0.08 7.76 8.15
N GLY A 39 0.09 8.89 7.47
CA GLY A 39 1.27 9.74 7.66
C GLY A 39 1.53 10.18 9.08
N GLU A 40 0.48 10.48 9.84
CA GLU A 40 0.62 10.95 11.21
C GLU A 40 0.68 9.83 12.24
N MET A 41 0.47 8.58 11.83
CA MET A 41 0.52 7.44 12.73
C MET A 41 1.96 6.98 12.95
N PRO A 42 2.33 6.61 14.19
CA PRO A 42 3.63 5.96 14.39
C PRO A 42 3.69 4.65 13.60
N ILE A 43 4.81 4.38 12.96
CA ILE A 43 4.92 3.20 12.10
C ILE A 43 4.65 1.91 12.86
N ASN A 44 5.07 1.85 14.13
CA ASN A 44 4.88 0.65 14.94
C ASN A 44 3.48 0.53 15.54
N ALA A 45 2.64 1.55 15.35
CA ALA A 45 1.26 1.52 15.84
C ALA A 45 0.25 1.15 14.76
N ILE A 46 0.69 1.00 13.51
CA ILE A 46 -0.19 0.64 12.41
C ILE A 46 -0.50 -0.85 12.50
N LYS A 47 -1.77 -1.18 12.62
CA LYS A 47 -2.25 -2.56 12.80
C LYS A 47 -2.89 -3.09 11.53
N PRO A 48 -3.04 -4.42 11.41
CA PRO A 48 -3.75 -5.00 10.26
C PRO A 48 -5.16 -4.42 10.07
N THR A 49 -5.87 -4.10 11.16
CA THR A 49 -7.19 -3.46 11.06
C THR A 49 -7.11 -2.09 10.40
N ASP A 50 -6.05 -1.34 10.69
CA ASP A 50 -5.86 -0.03 10.05
C ASP A 50 -5.64 -0.20 8.55
N ILE A 51 -4.88 -1.21 8.16
CA ILE A 51 -4.65 -1.52 6.74
C ILE A 51 -5.97 -1.89 6.06
N ARG A 52 -6.79 -2.72 6.72
CA ARG A 52 -8.09 -3.13 6.16
C ARG A 52 -9.02 -1.93 5.99
N ASN A 53 -9.05 -1.04 6.98
CA ASN A 53 -9.87 0.16 6.87
C ASN A 53 -9.45 1.04 5.70
N TRP A 54 -8.16 1.20 5.51
CA TRP A 54 -7.60 1.95 4.39
C TRP A 54 -7.98 1.30 3.06
N GLN A 55 -7.84 -0.02 2.96
CA GLN A 55 -8.22 -0.77 1.76
C GLN A 55 -9.70 -0.56 1.45
N ASN A 56 -10.55 -0.67 2.46
CA ASN A 56 -12.00 -0.51 2.28
C ASN A 56 -12.35 0.89 1.79
N GLU A 57 -11.69 1.91 2.31
CA GLU A 57 -11.93 3.27 1.84
C GLU A 57 -11.57 3.43 0.37
N LEU A 58 -10.43 2.87 -0.06
CA LEU A 58 -10.02 2.95 -1.45
C LEU A 58 -10.95 2.16 -2.36
N ILE A 59 -11.39 0.99 -1.92
CA ILE A 59 -12.31 0.15 -2.69
C ILE A 59 -13.64 0.86 -2.92
N HIS A 60 -14.15 1.55 -1.90
CA HIS A 60 -15.43 2.24 -1.98
C HIS A 60 -15.34 3.65 -2.55
N TYR A 61 -14.14 4.15 -2.73
CA TYR A 61 -13.97 5.50 -3.27
C TYR A 61 -14.48 5.58 -4.71
N ARG A 62 -15.16 6.68 -5.02
CA ARG A 62 -15.62 6.97 -6.37
C ARG A 62 -14.93 8.22 -6.87
N ARG A 63 -14.31 8.12 -8.04
CA ARG A 63 -13.66 9.28 -8.67
C ARG A 63 -14.72 10.27 -9.14
N PRO A 64 -14.33 11.50 -9.47
CA PRO A 64 -15.29 12.50 -9.96
C PRO A 64 -16.14 12.02 -11.16
N ASN A 65 -15.61 11.08 -11.95
CA ASN A 65 -16.37 10.51 -13.08
C ASN A 65 -17.33 9.39 -12.66
N GLY A 66 -17.46 9.12 -11.36
CA GLY A 66 -18.36 8.11 -10.82
C GLY A 66 -17.81 6.69 -10.82
N LYS A 67 -16.62 6.48 -11.32
CA LYS A 67 -16.02 5.15 -11.41
C LYS A 67 -15.09 4.88 -10.22
N CYS A 68 -15.07 3.63 -9.79
CA CYS A 68 -14.11 3.22 -8.74
C CYS A 68 -12.76 2.90 -9.39
N TYR A 69 -11.75 2.73 -8.54
CA TYR A 69 -10.43 2.32 -9.01
C TYR A 69 -10.47 0.90 -9.55
N SER A 70 -9.66 0.63 -10.57
CA SER A 70 -9.56 -0.73 -11.11
C SER A 70 -8.89 -1.66 -10.11
N PRO A 71 -9.21 -2.97 -10.15
CA PRO A 71 -8.55 -3.94 -9.28
C PRO A 71 -7.02 -3.93 -9.42
N THR A 72 -6.52 -3.73 -10.64
CA THR A 72 -5.07 -3.67 -10.89
C THR A 72 -4.43 -2.48 -10.16
N TYR A 73 -5.09 -1.32 -10.22
CA TYR A 73 -4.59 -0.12 -9.55
C TYR A 73 -4.57 -0.30 -8.03
N LEU A 74 -5.65 -0.86 -7.48
CA LEU A 74 -5.74 -1.12 -6.04
C LEU A 74 -4.63 -2.07 -5.60
N ARG A 75 -4.38 -3.11 -6.38
CA ARG A 75 -3.31 -4.07 -6.07
C ARG A 75 -1.94 -3.39 -6.10
N THR A 76 -1.73 -2.52 -7.08
CA THR A 76 -0.47 -1.79 -7.20
C THR A 76 -0.22 -0.93 -5.96
N ILE A 77 -1.25 -0.19 -5.50
CA ILE A 77 -1.12 0.63 -4.29
C ILE A 77 -0.80 -0.25 -3.09
N ASN A 78 -1.53 -1.35 -2.94
CA ASN A 78 -1.34 -2.25 -1.82
C ASN A 78 0.07 -2.86 -1.82
N ASN A 79 0.56 -3.23 -2.99
CA ASN A 79 1.91 -3.80 -3.11
C ASN A 79 2.97 -2.78 -2.74
N GLN A 80 2.78 -1.51 -3.06
CA GLN A 80 3.73 -0.46 -2.66
C GLN A 80 3.78 -0.31 -1.14
N LEU A 81 2.62 -0.35 -0.48
CA LEU A 81 2.59 -0.27 0.97
C LEU A 81 3.24 -1.51 1.61
N THR A 82 2.94 -2.69 1.07
CA THR A 82 3.53 -3.94 1.56
C THR A 82 5.06 -3.90 1.44
N ALA A 83 5.57 -3.42 0.32
CA ALA A 83 7.01 -3.31 0.11
C ALA A 83 7.66 -2.34 1.10
N ALA A 84 6.98 -1.23 1.41
CA ALA A 84 7.49 -0.27 2.37
C ALA A 84 7.59 -0.89 3.76
N PHE A 85 6.56 -1.63 4.19
CA PHE A 85 6.60 -2.30 5.49
C PHE A 85 7.63 -3.41 5.54
N ASN A 86 7.83 -4.15 4.44
CA ASN A 86 8.90 -5.16 4.37
C ASN A 86 10.27 -4.50 4.58
N PHE A 87 10.47 -3.34 3.98
CA PHE A 87 11.69 -2.57 4.15
C PHE A 87 11.87 -2.17 5.63
N ALA A 88 10.77 -1.75 6.26
CA ALA A 88 10.82 -1.36 7.67
C ALA A 88 11.19 -2.54 8.57
N VAL A 89 10.65 -3.71 8.28
CA VAL A 89 10.99 -4.93 9.03
C VAL A 89 12.48 -5.24 8.88
N LYS A 90 12.98 -5.12 7.66
CA LYS A 90 14.35 -5.49 7.35
C LYS A 90 15.38 -4.50 7.90
N PHE A 91 15.11 -3.21 7.80
CA PHE A 91 16.12 -2.18 8.06
C PHE A 91 15.82 -1.29 9.27
N TYR A 92 14.59 -1.24 9.75
CA TYR A 92 14.21 -0.33 10.83
C TYR A 92 13.68 -1.04 12.06
N GLY A 93 13.83 -2.35 12.11
CA GLY A 93 13.48 -3.12 13.30
C GLY A 93 12.00 -3.25 13.58
N LEU A 94 11.15 -3.04 12.57
CA LEU A 94 9.73 -3.27 12.74
C LEU A 94 9.51 -4.76 12.98
N ARG A 95 8.63 -5.07 13.94
CA ARG A 95 8.42 -6.43 14.39
C ARG A 95 7.86 -7.35 13.32
N GLU A 96 6.83 -6.87 12.62
CA GLU A 96 6.19 -7.62 11.56
C GLU A 96 5.52 -6.67 10.59
N ASN A 97 5.20 -7.17 9.41
CA ASN A 97 4.53 -6.39 8.39
C ASN A 97 3.01 -6.55 8.57
N PRO A 98 2.28 -5.48 8.96
CA PRO A 98 0.84 -5.58 9.16
C PRO A 98 0.07 -5.92 7.91
N CYS A 99 0.64 -5.66 6.73
CA CYS A 99 -0.01 -5.99 5.47
C CYS A 99 -0.16 -7.49 5.26
N HIS A 100 0.73 -8.30 5.85
CA HIS A 100 0.65 -9.75 5.70
C HIS A 100 -0.62 -10.32 6.34
N LYS A 101 -1.01 -9.79 7.49
CA LYS A 101 -2.24 -10.23 8.16
C LYS A 101 -3.48 -9.60 7.56
N ALA A 102 -3.36 -8.37 7.08
CA ALA A 102 -4.50 -7.68 6.47
C ALA A 102 -4.89 -8.29 5.12
N GLY A 103 -3.93 -8.88 4.43
CA GLY A 103 -4.17 -9.43 3.10
C GLY A 103 -4.11 -8.37 2.02
N THR A 104 -4.40 -8.76 0.81
CA THR A 104 -4.33 -7.86 -0.34
C THR A 104 -5.71 -7.35 -0.75
N MET A 105 -5.73 -6.34 -1.61
CA MET A 105 -6.95 -5.87 -2.25
C MET A 105 -6.73 -5.85 -3.76
N GLY A 106 -7.83 -5.69 -4.53
CA GLY A 106 -7.71 -5.62 -5.98
C GLY A 106 -7.42 -6.95 -6.63
N LYS A 107 -7.90 -8.08 -6.07
CA LYS A 107 -7.73 -9.39 -6.67
C LYS A 107 -8.48 -9.47 -7.99
N LYS A 108 -7.89 -10.15 -8.91
CA LYS A 108 -8.63 -10.58 -10.08
C LYS A 108 -9.67 -11.57 -9.66
N ASN A 109 -10.45 -12.01 -10.21
CA ASN A 109 -11.31 -13.00 -9.68
C ASN A 109 -11.33 -14.29 -10.29
N ALA A 110 -10.63 -13.93 -9.80
CA ALA A 110 -10.54 -14.63 -9.83
C ALA A 110 -10.64 -15.33 -9.91
N ASP A 111 -10.64 -15.19 -9.86
CA ASP A 111 -10.56 -15.63 -9.83
C ASP A 111 -10.98 -16.00 -9.90
N GLU A 112 -11.26 -16.02 -10.11
CA GLU A 112 -11.46 -16.25 -10.14
C GLU A 112 -11.70 -16.87 -10.05
N MET A 113 -11.94 -17.36 -10.09
CA MET A 113 -11.99 -17.97 -10.00
C MET A 113 -12.12 -18.66 -9.88
N LEU A 114 -12.45 -18.99 -9.84
CA LEU A 114 -12.36 -19.69 -9.78
C LEU A 114 -12.59 -20.19 -9.79
N PHE A 115 -12.99 -20.36 -9.80
CA PHE A 115 -12.93 -20.96 -9.92
C PHE A 115 -13.13 -21.49 -10.02
N TRP A 116 -13.44 -21.68 -10.06
CA TRP A 116 -13.39 -22.36 -10.20
C TRP A 116 -13.61 -23.09 -10.08
N THR A 117 -13.94 -23.17 -10.14
CA THR A 117 -14.00 -23.86 -9.97
C THR A 117 -14.01 -24.43 -9.91
N ASN A 118 -14.44 -24.56 -10.10
CA ASN A 118 -14.35 -25.13 -10.06
C ASN A 118 -14.38 -25.48 -10.14
N GLU A 119 -14.87 -25.36 -10.11
CA GLU A 119 -14.76 -25.74 -10.24
C GLU A 119 -14.48 -25.97 -10.47
#